data_fd9c5576c1f98c8ebf992c4dfa188571
#
_entry.id   fd9c5576c1f98c8ebf992c4dfa188571
#
_cell.length_a   1.000
_cell.length_b   1.000
_cell.length_c   1.000
_cell.angle_alpha   90.00
_cell.angle_beta   90.00
_cell.angle_gamma   90.00
#
_symmetry.space_group_name_H-M   'P 1'
#
loop_
_entity.id
_entity.type
_entity.pdbx_description
1 polymer ?
#
loop_
_entity_poly.entity_id
_entity_poly.type
_entity_poly.pdbx_seq_one_letter_code
_entity_poly.pdbx_strand_id
1 'polypeptide(L)'
;MIPTSKKATANILRQTSASVARKSTLTTLVAEPVRGSASVIARTRPGQHNYAASTVAQQDRVGARRNFASLPPQGSVKKPGAAKPLFNKILIANRGEIACRVIRTARKLGVKTVAVYSEVDRDALHVKMADEAYCIGPAPSSESYLRMDKIIDVAKRSGAQAIHPGYGFLSENAIFAQQLADAGLKFIGPPASAIIAMASKSESKDIMTRAGVPCVPGYHGSDQSPTKLLSEAKSIGFPVLIKAVLGGGGKGMKIAYSASEFEEALVSAQREAAKSFGDSRVLVEKYIERPRHVEVQVFGDTKGDVVSLWERDCSVQRRHQKIIEEAPAPGLSEDVRRDLGDKAVAAAKAVGYVGAGTVEFIFDNDTQQFYFMEMNTRLQVEHPITEMITQQDLVQWQLEVASGNPLPLKQNEIPQIGHAFEARYVYLLYA
;
A
#
# COMPACT_ATOMS: atom_id res chain seq x y z
N MET A 1 13.39 -47.56 30.28
CA MET A 1 12.00 -47.92 29.92
C MET A 1 11.15 -46.69 30.17
N ILE A 2 10.82 -45.95 29.10
CA ILE A 2 9.97 -44.76 29.12
C ILE A 2 8.80 -45.07 28.21
N PRO A 3 7.53 -45.00 28.63
CA PRO A 3 6.39 -45.24 27.74
C PRO A 3 6.02 -44.01 26.97
N THR A 4 5.92 -44.16 25.68
CA THR A 4 5.38 -43.23 24.70
C THR A 4 3.88 -43.01 24.90
N SER A 5 3.44 -41.76 25.10
CA SER A 5 2.03 -41.38 25.09
C SER A 5 1.71 -40.59 23.82
N LYS A 6 1.25 -41.28 22.79
CA LYS A 6 0.50 -40.73 21.64
C LYS A 6 -0.99 -40.66 22.03
N LYS A 7 -1.46 -39.59 22.64
CA LYS A 7 -2.91 -39.28 22.81
C LYS A 7 -3.09 -37.88 23.40
N ALA A 8 -2.80 -36.82 22.64
CA ALA A 8 -3.16 -35.45 23.02
C ALA A 8 -3.38 -34.49 21.83
N THR A 9 -3.66 -34.98 20.63
CA THR A 9 -3.81 -34.10 19.45
C THR A 9 -5.16 -34.26 18.72
N ALA A 10 -6.17 -34.79 19.35
CA ALA A 10 -7.45 -35.09 18.69
C ALA A 10 -8.69 -34.41 19.28
N ASN A 11 -8.56 -33.41 20.17
CA ASN A 11 -9.73 -32.80 20.83
C ASN A 11 -9.89 -31.28 20.70
N ILE A 12 -9.29 -30.61 19.73
CA ILE A 12 -9.48 -29.14 19.49
C ILE A 12 -10.32 -28.85 18.26
N LEU A 13 -10.80 -29.83 17.52
CA LEU A 13 -11.53 -29.62 16.25
C LEU A 13 -13.03 -29.98 16.31
N ARG A 14 -13.66 -29.95 17.46
CA ARG A 14 -15.12 -30.18 17.54
C ARG A 14 -15.79 -29.32 18.60
N GLN A 15 -15.75 -27.99 18.46
CA GLN A 15 -16.71 -27.10 19.16
C GLN A 15 -16.67 -25.71 18.55
N THR A 16 -17.19 -25.51 17.33
CA THR A 16 -17.74 -24.24 16.84
C THR A 16 -18.64 -24.49 15.64
N SER A 17 -19.80 -25.11 15.88
CA SER A 17 -20.89 -25.06 14.90
C SER A 17 -22.20 -25.32 15.65
N ALA A 18 -22.77 -24.27 16.26
CA ALA A 18 -24.21 -24.17 16.52
C ALA A 18 -24.57 -22.77 17.05
N SER A 19 -25.60 -22.21 16.44
CA SER A 19 -26.33 -20.97 16.73
C SER A 19 -25.76 -19.75 15.98
N VAL A 20 -26.51 -19.08 15.08
CA VAL A 20 -27.87 -18.54 15.15
C VAL A 20 -28.45 -18.41 13.74
N ALA A 21 -29.44 -19.21 13.40
CA ALA A 21 -30.34 -18.94 12.30
C ALA A 21 -31.44 -17.98 12.78
N ARG A 22 -31.43 -16.73 12.32
CA ARG A 22 -32.60 -15.86 12.35
C ARG A 22 -33.12 -15.67 10.94
N LYS A 23 -34.29 -16.22 10.69
CA LYS A 23 -35.11 -15.97 9.50
C LYS A 23 -35.51 -14.51 9.48
N SER A 24 -35.18 -13.79 8.44
CA SER A 24 -35.83 -12.55 8.04
C SER A 24 -36.48 -12.81 6.69
N THR A 25 -37.79 -12.75 6.69
CA THR A 25 -38.69 -12.83 5.54
C THR A 25 -38.49 -11.57 4.70
N LEU A 26 -37.98 -11.68 3.50
CA LEU A 26 -37.97 -10.60 2.52
C LEU A 26 -39.24 -10.71 1.68
N THR A 27 -40.08 -9.71 1.79
CA THR A 27 -41.22 -9.49 0.88
C THR A 27 -40.71 -8.83 -0.39
N THR A 28 -40.84 -9.53 -1.50
CA THR A 28 -40.50 -9.03 -2.83
C THR A 28 -41.61 -8.08 -3.30
N LEU A 29 -41.32 -6.80 -3.47
CA LEU A 29 -42.16 -5.85 -4.21
C LEU A 29 -41.54 -5.67 -5.60
N VAL A 30 -42.26 -6.15 -6.61
CA VAL A 30 -42.01 -5.89 -8.01
C VAL A 30 -42.59 -4.51 -8.36
N ALA A 31 -41.76 -3.59 -8.84
CA ALA A 31 -42.20 -2.33 -9.40
C ALA A 31 -41.88 -2.32 -10.92
N GLU A 32 -42.92 -2.14 -11.73
CA GLU A 32 -42.87 -1.96 -13.17
C GLU A 32 -42.35 -0.55 -13.55
N PRO A 33 -41.77 -0.36 -14.76
CA PRO A 33 -41.21 0.92 -15.17
C PRO A 33 -42.30 1.86 -15.72
N VAL A 34 -42.44 3.02 -15.11
CA VAL A 34 -43.26 4.12 -15.64
C VAL A 34 -42.39 5.00 -16.55
N ARG A 35 -42.75 5.07 -17.83
CA ARG A 35 -42.30 6.10 -18.77
C ARG A 35 -43.03 7.40 -18.47
N GLY A 36 -42.31 8.53 -18.36
CA GLY A 36 -42.95 9.83 -18.28
C GLY A 36 -41.92 10.96 -18.14
N SER A 37 -41.64 11.64 -19.22
CA SER A 37 -40.93 12.92 -19.28
C SER A 37 -41.82 14.03 -18.72
N ALA A 38 -41.35 14.79 -17.73
CA ALA A 38 -41.91 16.07 -17.35
C ALA A 38 -40.81 17.06 -16.95
N SER A 39 -40.66 18.10 -17.78
CA SER A 39 -39.87 19.28 -17.53
C SER A 39 -40.56 20.15 -16.46
N VAL A 40 -39.84 20.44 -15.37
CA VAL A 40 -40.29 21.43 -14.36
C VAL A 40 -39.49 22.70 -14.51
N ILE A 41 -40.16 23.76 -14.97
CA ILE A 41 -39.62 25.12 -14.98
C ILE A 41 -39.92 25.73 -13.60
N ALA A 42 -38.88 26.01 -12.83
CA ALA A 42 -38.96 26.78 -11.60
C ALA A 42 -38.74 28.28 -11.91
N ARG A 43 -39.78 29.09 -11.74
CA ARG A 43 -39.69 30.56 -11.72
C ARG A 43 -39.33 31.01 -10.31
N THR A 44 -38.21 31.75 -10.18
CA THR A 44 -37.98 32.59 -9.01
C THR A 44 -37.96 34.06 -9.44
N ARG A 45 -38.70 34.91 -8.69
CA ARG A 45 -38.72 36.36 -8.86
C ARG A 45 -37.56 37.06 -8.11
N PRO A 46 -37.17 38.28 -8.52
CA PRO A 46 -35.89 38.88 -8.22
C PRO A 46 -35.90 39.76 -6.97
N GLY A 47 -34.77 39.75 -6.25
CA GLY A 47 -34.37 40.75 -5.28
C GLY A 47 -33.16 41.51 -5.81
N GLN A 48 -33.26 42.80 -5.91
CA GLN A 48 -32.27 43.73 -6.45
C GLN A 48 -31.08 43.86 -5.51
N HIS A 49 -29.87 43.76 -6.07
CA HIS A 49 -28.69 44.57 -5.65
C HIS A 49 -27.81 44.87 -6.86
N ASN A 50 -27.63 46.13 -7.11
CA ASN A 50 -26.81 46.72 -8.14
C ASN A 50 -25.32 46.45 -7.90
N TYR A 51 -24.62 45.90 -8.90
CA TYR A 51 -23.21 46.17 -9.12
C TYR A 51 -22.97 46.42 -10.59
N ALA A 52 -22.22 47.52 -10.85
CA ALA A 52 -21.96 48.08 -12.13
C ALA A 52 -21.27 47.12 -13.11
N ALA A 53 -21.82 47.01 -14.29
CA ALA A 53 -21.23 46.36 -15.43
C ALA A 53 -20.22 47.30 -16.11
N SER A 54 -18.95 46.95 -16.10
CA SER A 54 -17.97 47.52 -17.02
C SER A 54 -17.87 46.63 -18.27
N THR A 55 -18.39 47.18 -19.37
CA THR A 55 -18.29 46.63 -20.72
C THR A 55 -16.83 46.67 -21.18
N VAL A 56 -16.23 45.50 -21.42
CA VAL A 56 -14.97 45.40 -22.18
C VAL A 56 -15.27 44.68 -23.49
N ALA A 57 -14.90 45.34 -24.57
CA ALA A 57 -15.16 44.97 -25.94
C ALA A 57 -14.60 43.56 -26.31
N GLN A 58 -15.42 42.85 -27.04
CA GLN A 58 -15.09 41.61 -27.75
C GLN A 58 -14.12 41.97 -28.89
N GLN A 59 -12.88 41.52 -28.82
CA GLN A 59 -11.99 41.44 -29.98
C GLN A 59 -11.78 39.96 -30.32
N ASP A 60 -12.26 39.61 -31.48
CA ASP A 60 -11.99 38.37 -32.16
C ASP A 60 -10.48 38.12 -32.27
N ARG A 61 -9.99 37.04 -31.66
CA ARG A 61 -8.68 36.47 -32.01
C ARG A 61 -8.85 35.02 -32.42
N VAL A 62 -8.70 34.87 -33.71
CA VAL A 62 -8.43 33.71 -34.53
C VAL A 62 -7.54 32.70 -33.80
N GLY A 63 -7.93 31.43 -33.92
CA GLY A 63 -7.33 30.27 -33.31
C GLY A 63 -5.81 30.15 -33.39
N ALA A 64 -5.21 30.07 -32.22
CA ALA A 64 -3.89 29.48 -32.07
C ALA A 64 -4.07 28.04 -31.54
N ARG A 65 -4.05 27.09 -32.44
CA ARG A 65 -3.80 25.68 -32.08
C ARG A 65 -2.44 25.64 -31.40
N ARG A 66 -2.42 25.47 -30.07
CA ARG A 66 -1.19 25.09 -29.38
C ARG A 66 -0.84 23.68 -29.84
N ASN A 67 0.12 23.59 -30.75
CA ASN A 67 0.83 22.36 -31.01
C ASN A 67 1.46 21.92 -29.68
N PHE A 68 1.03 20.77 -29.15
CA PHE A 68 1.82 20.07 -28.18
C PHE A 68 3.16 19.75 -28.85
N ALA A 69 4.18 20.52 -28.48
CA ALA A 69 5.52 20.22 -28.91
C ALA A 69 5.84 18.80 -28.51
N SER A 70 6.14 17.97 -29.49
CA SER A 70 6.72 16.65 -29.29
C SER A 70 7.94 16.83 -28.38
N LEU A 71 7.94 16.16 -27.24
CA LEU A 71 9.11 16.07 -26.37
C LEU A 71 10.32 15.66 -27.20
N PRO A 72 11.50 16.29 -26.98
CA PRO A 72 12.71 15.89 -27.71
C PRO A 72 12.98 14.41 -27.45
N PRO A 73 13.51 13.67 -28.43
CA PRO A 73 13.84 12.26 -28.26
C PRO A 73 14.81 12.14 -27.10
N GLN A 74 14.45 11.27 -26.11
CA GLN A 74 15.29 10.99 -24.97
C GLN A 74 16.69 10.58 -25.46
N GLY A 75 17.69 11.37 -25.06
CA GLY A 75 19.07 11.06 -25.37
C GLY A 75 19.40 9.64 -24.92
N SER A 76 19.98 8.87 -25.81
CA SER A 76 20.40 7.49 -25.54
C SER A 76 21.44 7.48 -24.40
N VAL A 77 20.99 7.23 -23.18
CA VAL A 77 21.89 6.97 -22.05
C VAL A 77 22.62 5.67 -22.38
N LYS A 78 23.94 5.73 -22.49
CA LYS A 78 24.81 4.54 -22.71
C LYS A 78 24.53 3.54 -21.60
N LYS A 79 23.92 2.40 -21.94
CA LYS A 79 23.67 1.28 -21.01
C LYS A 79 25.00 0.72 -20.52
N PRO A 80 25.23 0.62 -19.21
CA PRO A 80 26.39 -0.11 -18.70
C PRO A 80 26.08 -1.61 -18.74
N GLY A 81 26.79 -2.35 -19.61
CA GLY A 81 26.66 -3.78 -19.77
C GLY A 81 25.40 -4.21 -20.56
N ALA A 82 25.48 -5.32 -21.28
CA ALA A 82 24.32 -5.86 -21.99
C ALA A 82 23.18 -6.15 -21.01
N ALA A 83 22.07 -5.43 -21.12
CA ALA A 83 20.88 -5.65 -20.29
C ALA A 83 20.39 -7.09 -20.48
N LYS A 84 20.05 -7.77 -19.39
CA LYS A 84 19.42 -9.09 -19.46
C LYS A 84 18.05 -8.97 -20.14
N PRO A 85 17.64 -9.95 -20.94
CA PRO A 85 16.32 -9.94 -21.53
C PRO A 85 15.24 -9.99 -20.43
N LEU A 86 14.15 -9.30 -20.67
CA LEU A 86 12.98 -9.38 -19.80
C LEU A 86 12.32 -10.77 -19.91
N PHE A 87 11.41 -11.05 -19.00
CA PHE A 87 10.58 -12.25 -19.10
C PHE A 87 9.77 -12.26 -20.41
N ASN A 88 9.62 -13.44 -21.01
CA ASN A 88 8.74 -13.58 -22.16
C ASN A 88 7.26 -13.53 -21.76
N LYS A 89 6.94 -14.05 -20.55
CA LYS A 89 5.57 -14.13 -20.05
C LYS A 89 5.55 -14.03 -18.51
N ILE A 90 4.62 -13.23 -17.99
CA ILE A 90 4.35 -13.10 -16.55
C ILE A 90 2.88 -13.42 -16.24
N LEU A 91 2.63 -13.91 -15.01
CA LEU A 91 1.28 -14.02 -14.46
C LEU A 91 1.03 -12.84 -13.52
N ILE A 92 -0.16 -12.26 -13.57
CA ILE A 92 -0.59 -11.17 -12.69
C ILE A 92 -1.56 -11.76 -11.67
N ALA A 93 -1.07 -11.93 -10.43
CA ALA A 93 -1.84 -12.51 -9.32
C ALA A 93 -2.73 -11.46 -8.63
N ASN A 94 -3.51 -10.73 -9.42
CA ASN A 94 -4.39 -9.68 -8.95
C ASN A 94 -5.54 -9.46 -9.93
N ARG A 95 -6.42 -8.49 -9.63
CA ARG A 95 -7.60 -8.14 -10.42
C ARG A 95 -7.76 -6.63 -10.57
N GLY A 96 -8.75 -6.21 -11.35
CA GLY A 96 -9.20 -4.82 -11.42
C GLY A 96 -8.16 -3.87 -11.99
N GLU A 97 -8.06 -2.70 -11.39
CA GLU A 97 -7.24 -1.58 -11.85
C GLU A 97 -5.77 -1.95 -11.92
N ILE A 98 -5.20 -2.52 -10.84
CA ILE A 98 -3.77 -2.83 -10.78
C ILE A 98 -3.36 -3.90 -11.80
N ALA A 99 -4.20 -4.89 -12.05
CA ALA A 99 -3.94 -5.87 -13.10
C ALA A 99 -3.91 -5.20 -14.48
N CYS A 100 -4.86 -4.30 -14.78
CA CYS A 100 -4.84 -3.50 -16.01
C CYS A 100 -3.60 -2.60 -16.10
N ARG A 101 -3.16 -2.02 -14.98
CA ARG A 101 -1.96 -1.19 -14.91
C ARG A 101 -0.70 -1.98 -15.29
N VAL A 102 -0.53 -3.16 -14.72
CA VAL A 102 0.61 -4.04 -15.02
C VAL A 102 0.58 -4.53 -16.47
N ILE A 103 -0.61 -4.93 -16.98
CA ILE A 103 -0.77 -5.37 -18.37
C ILE A 103 -0.34 -4.29 -19.37
N ARG A 104 -0.68 -3.01 -19.12
CA ARG A 104 -0.30 -1.90 -20.03
C ARG A 104 1.21 -1.77 -20.17
N THR A 105 1.95 -1.83 -19.06
CA THR A 105 3.41 -1.74 -19.09
C THR A 105 4.05 -3.00 -19.67
N ALA A 106 3.61 -4.19 -19.24
CA ALA A 106 4.10 -5.44 -19.81
C ALA A 106 3.96 -5.48 -21.35
N ARG A 107 2.80 -5.06 -21.86
CA ARG A 107 2.54 -4.97 -23.31
C ARG A 107 3.48 -3.99 -24.03
N LYS A 108 3.74 -2.79 -23.45
CA LYS A 108 4.71 -1.82 -23.99
C LYS A 108 6.12 -2.41 -24.09
N LEU A 109 6.46 -3.31 -23.18
CA LEU A 109 7.77 -3.96 -23.11
C LEU A 109 7.83 -5.27 -23.91
N GLY A 110 6.76 -5.69 -24.60
CA GLY A 110 6.70 -6.93 -25.35
C GLY A 110 6.59 -8.19 -24.48
N VAL A 111 6.25 -8.04 -23.19
CA VAL A 111 6.07 -9.14 -22.23
C VAL A 111 4.62 -9.61 -22.27
N LYS A 112 4.39 -10.89 -22.55
CA LYS A 112 3.04 -11.49 -22.54
C LYS A 112 2.51 -11.62 -21.11
N THR A 113 1.18 -11.55 -20.99
CA THR A 113 0.50 -11.49 -19.69
C THR A 113 -0.54 -12.61 -19.55
N VAL A 114 -0.54 -13.22 -18.37
CA VAL A 114 -1.54 -14.20 -17.95
C VAL A 114 -2.34 -13.56 -16.80
N ALA A 115 -3.65 -13.39 -16.98
CA ALA A 115 -4.55 -12.97 -15.93
C ALA A 115 -5.14 -14.16 -15.20
N VAL A 116 -5.42 -13.99 -13.91
CA VAL A 116 -6.28 -14.89 -13.15
C VAL A 116 -7.56 -14.17 -12.76
N TYR A 117 -8.68 -14.89 -12.66
CA TYR A 117 -9.97 -14.29 -12.32
C TYR A 117 -10.86 -15.25 -11.54
N SER A 118 -11.70 -14.69 -10.66
CA SER A 118 -12.82 -15.41 -10.04
C SER A 118 -13.99 -15.47 -11.02
N GLU A 119 -14.92 -16.42 -10.82
CA GLU A 119 -16.08 -16.60 -11.72
C GLU A 119 -16.84 -15.31 -12.02
N VAL A 120 -17.01 -14.45 -11.00
CA VAL A 120 -17.72 -13.17 -11.14
C VAL A 120 -16.91 -12.11 -11.91
N ASP A 121 -15.60 -12.28 -12.01
CA ASP A 121 -14.72 -11.36 -12.74
C ASP A 121 -14.47 -11.77 -14.19
N ARG A 122 -15.14 -12.80 -14.71
CA ARG A 122 -14.95 -13.36 -16.06
C ARG A 122 -14.94 -12.30 -17.17
N ASP A 123 -15.82 -11.31 -17.06
CA ASP A 123 -15.97 -10.25 -18.05
C ASP A 123 -15.24 -8.95 -17.69
N ALA A 124 -14.43 -8.97 -16.63
CA ALA A 124 -13.69 -7.80 -16.18
C ALA A 124 -12.63 -7.35 -17.19
N LEU A 125 -12.30 -6.06 -17.14
CA LEU A 125 -11.40 -5.45 -18.13
C LEU A 125 -10.02 -6.11 -18.16
N HIS A 126 -9.44 -6.46 -17.01
CA HIS A 126 -8.12 -7.09 -16.92
C HIS A 126 -8.08 -8.45 -17.61
N VAL A 127 -9.21 -9.21 -17.57
CA VAL A 127 -9.34 -10.50 -18.26
C VAL A 127 -9.33 -10.30 -19.77
N LYS A 128 -10.06 -9.29 -20.28
CA LYS A 128 -10.11 -8.96 -21.71
C LYS A 128 -8.81 -8.36 -22.25
N MET A 129 -8.02 -7.74 -21.38
CA MET A 129 -6.74 -7.12 -21.76
C MET A 129 -5.58 -8.11 -21.81
N ALA A 130 -5.58 -9.16 -21.01
CA ALA A 130 -4.48 -10.12 -20.94
C ALA A 130 -4.38 -10.98 -22.23
N ASP A 131 -3.18 -11.52 -22.49
CA ASP A 131 -2.98 -12.44 -23.60
C ASP A 131 -3.61 -13.81 -23.33
N GLU A 132 -3.61 -14.24 -22.07
CA GLU A 132 -4.25 -15.46 -21.58
C GLU A 132 -4.95 -15.17 -20.24
N ALA A 133 -6.04 -15.91 -19.95
CA ALA A 133 -6.76 -15.75 -18.69
C ALA A 133 -7.30 -17.08 -18.17
N TYR A 134 -7.22 -17.30 -16.84
CA TYR A 134 -7.61 -18.54 -16.19
C TYR A 134 -8.54 -18.28 -15.00
N CYS A 135 -9.65 -19.00 -14.94
CA CYS A 135 -10.54 -19.00 -13.79
C CYS A 135 -9.88 -19.78 -12.63
N ILE A 136 -9.81 -19.16 -11.45
CA ILE A 136 -9.18 -19.73 -10.24
C ILE A 136 -10.19 -20.07 -9.15
N GLY A 137 -11.50 -19.89 -9.39
CA GLY A 137 -12.55 -20.30 -8.46
C GLY A 137 -13.66 -19.28 -8.28
N PRO A 138 -14.52 -19.48 -7.25
CA PRO A 138 -15.67 -18.64 -6.99
C PRO A 138 -15.29 -17.24 -6.47
N ALA A 139 -16.31 -16.38 -6.25
CA ALA A 139 -16.15 -14.99 -5.85
C ALA A 139 -15.35 -14.75 -4.57
N PRO A 140 -15.48 -15.53 -3.48
CA PRO A 140 -14.72 -15.33 -2.26
C PRO A 140 -13.22 -15.40 -2.53
N SER A 141 -12.46 -14.38 -2.09
CA SER A 141 -11.01 -14.32 -2.30
C SER A 141 -10.25 -15.47 -1.64
N SER A 142 -10.76 -16.00 -0.52
CA SER A 142 -10.21 -17.19 0.16
C SER A 142 -10.28 -18.47 -0.70
N GLU A 143 -11.16 -18.50 -1.68
CA GLU A 143 -11.36 -19.63 -2.58
C GLU A 143 -10.79 -19.38 -4.00
N SER A 144 -10.31 -18.17 -4.25
CA SER A 144 -9.77 -17.71 -5.54
C SER A 144 -8.42 -17.01 -5.39
N TYR A 145 -8.39 -15.69 -5.24
CA TYR A 145 -7.17 -14.85 -5.27
C TYR A 145 -6.18 -15.10 -4.15
N LEU A 146 -6.57 -15.72 -3.04
CA LEU A 146 -5.69 -16.13 -1.94
C LEU A 146 -5.25 -17.61 -2.02
N ARG A 147 -5.69 -18.34 -3.06
CA ARG A 147 -5.30 -19.74 -3.31
C ARG A 147 -3.96 -19.81 -4.02
N MET A 148 -2.88 -19.85 -3.22
CA MET A 148 -1.50 -19.93 -3.71
C MET A 148 -1.29 -21.13 -4.63
N ASP A 149 -1.83 -22.29 -4.27
CA ASP A 149 -1.76 -23.52 -5.03
C ASP A 149 -2.31 -23.38 -6.46
N LYS A 150 -3.50 -22.75 -6.61
CA LYS A 150 -4.12 -22.52 -7.90
C LYS A 150 -3.34 -21.53 -8.76
N ILE A 151 -2.83 -20.47 -8.14
CA ILE A 151 -2.03 -19.44 -8.86
C ILE A 151 -0.73 -20.04 -9.38
N ILE A 152 -0.03 -20.83 -8.54
CA ILE A 152 1.21 -21.52 -8.93
C ILE A 152 0.95 -22.55 -10.05
N ASP A 153 -0.15 -23.31 -9.96
CA ASP A 153 -0.55 -24.25 -11.00
C ASP A 153 -0.81 -23.56 -12.35
N VAL A 154 -1.55 -22.43 -12.33
CA VAL A 154 -1.78 -21.63 -13.55
C VAL A 154 -0.46 -21.10 -14.10
N ALA A 155 0.45 -20.60 -13.25
CA ALA A 155 1.75 -20.11 -13.72
C ALA A 155 2.56 -21.19 -14.43
N LYS A 156 2.60 -22.39 -13.87
CA LYS A 156 3.28 -23.55 -14.48
C LYS A 156 2.65 -23.96 -15.80
N ARG A 157 1.32 -24.11 -15.85
CA ARG A 157 0.60 -24.52 -17.06
C ARG A 157 0.69 -23.52 -18.19
N SER A 158 0.65 -22.23 -17.87
CA SER A 158 0.76 -21.16 -18.88
C SER A 158 2.20 -20.91 -19.34
N GLY A 159 3.19 -21.46 -18.65
CA GLY A 159 4.61 -21.19 -18.90
C GLY A 159 5.04 -19.76 -18.51
N ALA A 160 4.35 -19.14 -17.57
CA ALA A 160 4.77 -17.87 -16.98
C ALA A 160 6.08 -18.05 -16.18
N GLN A 161 7.02 -17.13 -16.35
CA GLN A 161 8.34 -17.19 -15.73
C GLN A 161 8.38 -16.45 -14.39
N ALA A 162 7.46 -15.47 -14.22
CA ALA A 162 7.39 -14.64 -13.05
C ALA A 162 5.94 -14.29 -12.70
N ILE A 163 5.71 -13.92 -11.44
CA ILE A 163 4.40 -13.52 -10.95
C ILE A 163 4.48 -12.10 -10.39
N HIS A 164 3.63 -11.22 -10.92
CA HIS A 164 3.42 -9.87 -10.40
C HIS A 164 2.23 -9.88 -9.44
N PRO A 165 2.43 -9.63 -8.14
CA PRO A 165 1.35 -9.71 -7.15
C PRO A 165 0.46 -8.46 -7.11
N GLY A 166 0.88 -7.34 -7.71
CA GLY A 166 0.24 -6.04 -7.53
C GLY A 166 0.33 -5.54 -6.09
N TYR A 167 -0.81 -5.17 -5.52
CA TYR A 167 -0.98 -4.84 -4.10
C TYR A 167 -2.17 -5.58 -3.49
N GLY A 168 -2.21 -5.74 -2.16
CA GLY A 168 -3.21 -6.56 -1.46
C GLY A 168 -3.03 -8.05 -1.77
N PHE A 169 -4.05 -8.87 -1.51
CA PHE A 169 -4.02 -10.33 -1.67
C PHE A 169 -2.71 -10.98 -1.17
N LEU A 170 -1.89 -11.47 -2.09
CA LEU A 170 -0.64 -12.20 -1.78
C LEU A 170 0.62 -11.34 -1.91
N SER A 171 0.50 -10.03 -2.13
CA SER A 171 1.66 -9.15 -2.39
C SER A 171 2.64 -9.04 -1.21
N GLU A 172 2.17 -9.21 0.02
CA GLU A 172 2.98 -9.17 1.25
C GLU A 172 3.00 -10.53 1.96
N ASN A 173 2.80 -11.61 1.20
CA ASN A 173 2.78 -12.96 1.75
C ASN A 173 4.14 -13.64 1.54
N ALA A 174 4.92 -13.75 2.63
CA ALA A 174 6.25 -14.36 2.60
C ALA A 174 6.22 -15.85 2.21
N ILE A 175 5.17 -16.59 2.62
CA ILE A 175 5.01 -18.00 2.28
C ILE A 175 4.81 -18.15 0.77
N PHE A 176 4.01 -17.29 0.17
CA PHE A 176 3.81 -17.29 -1.29
C PHE A 176 5.11 -16.97 -2.04
N ALA A 177 5.84 -15.94 -1.61
CA ALA A 177 7.13 -15.60 -2.20
C ALA A 177 8.13 -16.76 -2.13
N GLN A 178 8.17 -17.49 -1.00
CA GLN A 178 9.02 -18.68 -0.84
C GLN A 178 8.56 -19.83 -1.74
N GLN A 179 7.26 -20.14 -1.76
CA GLN A 179 6.72 -21.22 -2.61
C GLN A 179 6.97 -20.99 -4.10
N LEU A 180 6.96 -19.72 -4.54
CA LEU A 180 7.33 -19.39 -5.92
C LEU A 180 8.80 -19.67 -6.19
N ALA A 181 9.70 -19.29 -5.27
CA ALA A 181 11.12 -19.58 -5.39
C ALA A 181 11.39 -21.10 -5.46
N ASP A 182 10.72 -21.88 -4.59
CA ASP A 182 10.82 -23.35 -4.57
C ASP A 182 10.27 -23.97 -5.86
N ALA A 183 9.29 -23.33 -6.49
CA ALA A 183 8.72 -23.74 -7.78
C ALA A 183 9.53 -23.29 -9.00
N GLY A 184 10.65 -22.59 -8.82
CA GLY A 184 11.48 -22.02 -9.90
C GLY A 184 10.85 -20.81 -10.59
N LEU A 185 9.85 -20.18 -9.98
CA LEU A 185 9.18 -18.99 -10.46
C LEU A 185 9.72 -17.72 -9.77
N LYS A 186 9.79 -16.61 -10.49
CA LYS A 186 10.20 -15.33 -9.89
C LYS A 186 9.03 -14.59 -9.29
N PHE A 187 9.14 -14.21 -8.02
CA PHE A 187 8.25 -13.23 -7.41
C PHE A 187 8.71 -11.82 -7.80
N ILE A 188 7.85 -11.03 -8.43
CA ILE A 188 8.14 -9.63 -8.79
C ILE A 188 7.86 -8.77 -7.56
N GLY A 189 8.83 -8.70 -6.67
CA GLY A 189 8.73 -8.07 -5.36
C GLY A 189 9.95 -8.41 -4.49
N PRO A 190 9.90 -8.08 -3.20
CA PRO A 190 10.98 -8.32 -2.27
C PRO A 190 11.16 -9.81 -1.92
N PRO A 191 12.32 -10.21 -1.40
CA PRO A 191 12.53 -11.56 -0.90
C PRO A 191 11.65 -11.83 0.34
N ALA A 192 11.31 -13.10 0.57
CA ALA A 192 10.48 -13.50 1.72
C ALA A 192 11.05 -13.03 3.07
N SER A 193 12.39 -12.99 3.21
CA SER A 193 13.05 -12.49 4.41
C SER A 193 12.75 -11.03 4.72
N ALA A 194 12.71 -10.16 3.70
CA ALA A 194 12.37 -8.75 3.88
C ALA A 194 10.89 -8.56 4.25
N ILE A 195 9.99 -9.37 3.67
CA ILE A 195 8.57 -9.35 4.04
C ILE A 195 8.40 -9.75 5.51
N ILE A 196 9.05 -10.82 5.95
CA ILE A 196 8.99 -11.30 7.35
C ILE A 196 9.52 -10.24 8.31
N ALA A 197 10.71 -9.68 8.01
CA ALA A 197 11.36 -8.68 8.86
C ALA A 197 10.49 -7.42 9.06
N MET A 198 9.70 -7.04 8.07
CA MET A 198 8.84 -5.86 8.14
C MET A 198 7.42 -6.14 8.64
N ALA A 199 7.01 -7.40 8.73
CA ALA A 199 5.68 -7.77 9.21
C ALA A 199 5.47 -7.53 10.71
N SER A 200 6.52 -7.65 11.52
CA SER A 200 6.49 -7.43 12.97
C SER A 200 6.86 -5.98 13.30
N LYS A 201 5.95 -5.26 13.95
CA LYS A 201 6.19 -3.86 14.35
C LYS A 201 7.36 -3.70 15.34
N SER A 202 7.54 -4.64 16.26
CA SER A 202 8.66 -4.58 17.20
C SER A 202 9.98 -4.88 16.51
N GLU A 203 10.03 -5.96 15.73
CA GLU A 203 11.24 -6.38 15.04
C GLU A 203 11.67 -5.37 13.99
N SER A 204 10.72 -4.82 13.22
CA SER A 204 11.03 -3.77 12.25
C SER A 204 11.65 -2.54 12.90
N LYS A 205 11.13 -2.09 14.07
CA LYS A 205 11.70 -0.96 14.78
C LYS A 205 13.11 -1.23 15.33
N ASP A 206 13.36 -2.43 15.82
CA ASP A 206 14.71 -2.83 16.24
C ASP A 206 15.71 -2.81 15.09
N ILE A 207 15.30 -3.29 13.92
CA ILE A 207 16.10 -3.24 12.69
C ILE A 207 16.34 -1.78 12.29
N MET A 208 15.30 -0.95 12.27
CA MET A 208 15.39 0.46 11.88
C MET A 208 16.28 1.26 12.82
N THR A 209 16.15 1.06 14.13
CA THR A 209 17.01 1.72 15.14
C THR A 209 18.48 1.39 14.91
N ARG A 210 18.80 0.11 14.67
CA ARG A 210 20.17 -0.32 14.34
C ARG A 210 20.70 0.25 13.03
N ALA A 211 19.78 0.49 12.06
CA ALA A 211 20.12 1.13 10.78
C ALA A 211 20.22 2.67 10.86
N GLY A 212 20.06 3.27 12.05
CA GLY A 212 20.09 4.73 12.24
C GLY A 212 18.88 5.45 11.65
N VAL A 213 17.75 4.73 11.47
CA VAL A 213 16.46 5.31 11.08
C VAL A 213 15.70 5.69 12.35
N PRO A 214 15.29 6.96 12.51
CA PRO A 214 14.62 7.41 13.72
C PRO A 214 13.27 6.70 13.88
N CYS A 215 13.04 6.14 15.08
CA CYS A 215 11.77 5.54 15.46
C CYS A 215 11.08 6.42 16.51
N VAL A 216 9.74 6.39 16.55
CA VAL A 216 8.99 7.11 17.60
C VAL A 216 9.51 6.66 18.96
N PRO A 217 9.92 7.61 19.83
CA PRO A 217 10.35 7.26 21.18
C PRO A 217 9.29 6.41 21.88
N GLY A 218 9.68 5.26 22.40
CA GLY A 218 8.71 4.34 22.95
C GLY A 218 9.31 3.11 23.60
N TYR A 219 8.45 2.34 24.25
CA TYR A 219 8.76 1.07 24.85
C TYR A 219 8.12 -0.09 24.07
N HIS A 220 8.95 -1.03 23.67
CA HIS A 220 8.57 -2.22 22.88
C HIS A 220 8.99 -3.54 23.55
N GLY A 221 9.36 -3.45 24.83
CA GLY A 221 9.93 -4.59 25.59
C GLY A 221 8.93 -5.69 25.91
N SER A 222 9.47 -6.82 26.36
CA SER A 222 8.68 -8.00 26.73
C SER A 222 7.98 -7.90 28.08
N ASP A 223 8.46 -7.00 28.99
CA ASP A 223 7.80 -6.77 30.27
C ASP A 223 6.53 -5.95 30.07
N GLN A 224 5.40 -6.62 30.20
CA GLN A 224 4.06 -6.05 30.00
C GLN A 224 3.35 -5.72 31.32
N SER A 225 4.09 -5.68 32.44
CA SER A 225 3.53 -5.30 33.74
C SER A 225 3.04 -3.83 33.71
N PRO A 226 1.86 -3.52 34.27
CA PRO A 226 1.33 -2.16 34.28
C PRO A 226 2.30 -1.13 34.92
N THR A 227 3.03 -1.54 35.94
CA THR A 227 4.02 -0.69 36.61
C THR A 227 5.19 -0.33 35.69
N LYS A 228 5.71 -1.30 34.92
CA LYS A 228 6.76 -1.07 33.93
C LYS A 228 6.28 -0.15 32.81
N LEU A 229 5.12 -0.47 32.22
CA LEU A 229 4.53 0.32 31.15
C LEU A 229 4.26 1.78 31.56
N LEU A 230 3.75 2.00 32.78
CA LEU A 230 3.55 3.36 33.33
C LEU A 230 4.88 4.09 33.56
N SER A 231 5.91 3.39 34.08
CA SER A 231 7.24 3.96 34.26
C SER A 231 7.84 4.41 32.92
N GLU A 232 7.72 3.59 31.90
CA GLU A 232 8.18 3.94 30.54
C GLU A 232 7.37 5.11 29.95
N ALA A 233 6.04 5.12 30.12
CA ALA A 233 5.21 6.24 29.68
C ALA A 233 5.64 7.57 30.33
N LYS A 234 5.98 7.56 31.63
CA LYS A 234 6.52 8.74 32.31
C LYS A 234 7.88 9.16 31.75
N SER A 235 8.75 8.20 31.41
CA SER A 235 10.06 8.48 30.82
C SER A 235 9.96 9.07 29.42
N ILE A 236 9.01 8.56 28.60
CA ILE A 236 8.72 9.06 27.24
C ILE A 236 8.11 10.47 27.30
N GLY A 237 7.34 10.76 28.36
CA GLY A 237 6.60 12.02 28.53
C GLY A 237 5.24 12.01 27.83
N PHE A 238 4.20 12.37 28.60
CA PHE A 238 2.83 12.46 28.07
C PHE A 238 2.66 13.61 27.07
N PRO A 239 1.72 13.52 26.12
CA PRO A 239 0.81 12.37 25.88
C PRO A 239 1.53 11.19 25.27
N VAL A 240 1.04 9.97 25.57
CA VAL A 240 1.53 8.72 24.99
C VAL A 240 0.42 7.96 24.25
N LEU A 241 0.81 7.17 23.26
CA LEU A 241 -0.07 6.30 22.49
C LEU A 241 0.21 4.85 22.85
N ILE A 242 -0.80 4.14 23.34
CA ILE A 242 -0.75 2.72 23.64
C ILE A 242 -1.29 1.98 22.43
N LYS A 243 -0.55 1.02 21.88
CA LYS A 243 -0.92 0.28 20.66
C LYS A 243 -0.79 -1.22 20.87
N ALA A 244 -1.68 -2.01 20.25
CA ALA A 244 -1.47 -3.46 20.14
C ALA A 244 -0.17 -3.79 19.38
N VAL A 245 0.58 -4.78 19.84
CA VAL A 245 1.80 -5.30 19.15
C VAL A 245 1.44 -5.86 17.78
N LEU A 246 0.36 -6.63 17.71
CA LEU A 246 -0.17 -7.19 16.47
C LEU A 246 -1.33 -6.35 15.93
N GLY A 247 -1.53 -6.40 14.60
CA GLY A 247 -2.69 -5.79 13.95
C GLY A 247 -2.44 -4.43 13.34
N GLY A 248 -3.49 -3.87 12.72
CA GLY A 248 -3.47 -2.63 11.96
C GLY A 248 -4.84 -1.95 11.96
N GLY A 249 -4.98 -0.84 11.17
CA GLY A 249 -6.25 -0.14 11.02
C GLY A 249 -6.74 0.58 12.28
N GLY A 250 -5.83 0.94 13.20
CA GLY A 250 -6.16 1.72 14.40
C GLY A 250 -6.88 0.97 15.52
N LYS A 251 -7.08 -0.34 15.42
CA LYS A 251 -7.68 -1.15 16.48
C LYS A 251 -6.68 -1.38 17.60
N GLY A 252 -7.16 -1.32 18.86
CA GLY A 252 -6.30 -1.49 20.04
C GLY A 252 -5.36 -0.29 20.26
N MET A 253 -5.73 0.91 19.80
CA MET A 253 -5.00 2.15 20.02
C MET A 253 -5.75 3.04 21.01
N LYS A 254 -5.04 3.51 22.06
CA LYS A 254 -5.57 4.46 23.06
C LYS A 254 -4.53 5.53 23.36
N ILE A 255 -4.98 6.77 23.48
CA ILE A 255 -4.15 7.89 23.91
C ILE A 255 -4.34 8.07 25.41
N ALA A 256 -3.24 8.30 26.13
CA ALA A 256 -3.26 8.76 27.51
C ALA A 256 -2.56 10.12 27.56
N TYR A 257 -3.26 11.14 28.03
CA TYR A 257 -2.72 12.50 28.15
C TYR A 257 -1.99 12.73 29.46
N SER A 258 -2.22 11.87 30.45
CA SER A 258 -1.62 11.97 31.77
C SER A 258 -1.40 10.60 32.41
N ALA A 259 -0.61 10.56 33.48
CA ALA A 259 -0.40 9.35 34.26
C ALA A 259 -1.69 8.81 34.92
N SER A 260 -2.65 9.69 35.23
CA SER A 260 -3.93 9.33 35.85
C SER A 260 -4.85 8.60 34.83
N GLU A 261 -4.75 8.90 33.53
CA GLU A 261 -5.54 8.27 32.48
C GLU A 261 -4.90 6.97 31.94
N PHE A 262 -3.60 6.77 32.24
CA PHE A 262 -2.83 5.70 31.60
C PHE A 262 -3.37 4.31 31.90
N GLU A 263 -3.75 4.02 33.14
CA GLU A 263 -4.18 2.68 33.55
C GLU A 263 -5.48 2.26 32.85
N GLU A 264 -6.47 3.16 32.79
CA GLU A 264 -7.73 2.90 32.06
C GLU A 264 -7.50 2.70 30.58
N ALA A 265 -6.67 3.56 29.97
CA ALA A 265 -6.29 3.46 28.55
C ALA A 265 -5.56 2.14 28.26
N LEU A 266 -4.64 1.71 29.16
CA LEU A 266 -3.91 0.46 29.04
C LEU A 266 -4.84 -0.75 29.06
N VAL A 267 -5.70 -0.86 30.07
CA VAL A 267 -6.66 -1.96 30.20
C VAL A 267 -7.59 -2.04 28.98
N SER A 268 -8.05 -0.87 28.51
CA SER A 268 -8.89 -0.79 27.30
C SER A 268 -8.15 -1.26 26.05
N ALA A 269 -6.90 -0.82 25.86
CA ALA A 269 -6.08 -1.23 24.71
C ALA A 269 -5.78 -2.74 24.72
N GLN A 270 -5.38 -3.28 25.87
CA GLN A 270 -5.09 -4.72 26.04
C GLN A 270 -6.31 -5.60 25.76
N ARG A 271 -7.47 -5.21 26.27
CA ARG A 271 -8.73 -5.93 26.05
C ARG A 271 -9.13 -5.93 24.57
N GLU A 272 -8.99 -4.79 23.91
CA GLU A 272 -9.30 -4.67 22.48
C GLU A 272 -8.30 -5.46 21.62
N ALA A 273 -7.01 -5.45 21.97
CA ALA A 273 -5.95 -6.20 21.32
C ALA A 273 -6.20 -7.72 21.44
N ALA A 274 -6.47 -8.22 22.64
CA ALA A 274 -6.79 -9.63 22.87
C ALA A 274 -8.00 -10.07 22.07
N LYS A 275 -9.08 -9.27 22.05
CA LYS A 275 -10.31 -9.60 21.32
C LYS A 275 -10.12 -9.60 19.80
N SER A 276 -9.32 -8.67 19.28
CA SER A 276 -9.18 -8.47 17.83
C SER A 276 -8.08 -9.31 17.21
N PHE A 277 -7.00 -9.58 17.97
CA PHE A 277 -5.77 -10.19 17.44
C PHE A 277 -5.30 -11.42 18.20
N GLY A 278 -5.97 -11.78 19.32
CA GLY A 278 -5.59 -12.92 20.15
C GLY A 278 -4.34 -12.69 21.02
N ASP A 279 -3.81 -11.46 21.05
CA ASP A 279 -2.62 -11.08 21.81
C ASP A 279 -2.91 -9.76 22.54
N SER A 280 -2.72 -9.74 23.87
CA SER A 280 -2.96 -8.57 24.70
C SER A 280 -1.75 -7.65 24.83
N ARG A 281 -0.58 -8.02 24.29
CA ARG A 281 0.64 -7.21 24.41
C ARG A 281 0.49 -5.88 23.68
N VAL A 282 1.04 -4.82 24.31
CA VAL A 282 0.99 -3.46 23.81
C VAL A 282 2.37 -2.82 23.73
N LEU A 283 2.47 -1.80 22.89
CA LEU A 283 3.58 -0.86 22.81
C LEU A 283 3.13 0.45 23.45
N VAL A 284 4.06 1.22 24.03
CA VAL A 284 3.80 2.58 24.51
C VAL A 284 4.74 3.52 23.77
N GLU A 285 4.20 4.50 23.08
CA GLU A 285 4.97 5.42 22.24
C GLU A 285 4.59 6.88 22.52
N LYS A 286 5.50 7.82 22.23
CA LYS A 286 5.17 9.23 22.22
C LYS A 286 4.00 9.48 21.25
N TYR A 287 2.98 10.19 21.72
CA TYR A 287 1.91 10.65 20.84
C TYR A 287 2.32 11.96 20.17
N ILE A 288 2.25 11.98 18.85
CA ILE A 288 2.51 13.17 18.03
C ILE A 288 1.17 13.86 17.79
N GLU A 289 1.03 15.09 18.26
CA GLU A 289 -0.28 15.78 18.31
C GLU A 289 -0.68 16.34 16.96
N ARG A 290 0.27 16.84 16.16
CA ARG A 290 0.00 17.38 14.82
C ARG A 290 0.79 16.63 13.74
N PRO A 291 0.47 15.33 13.55
CA PRO A 291 1.23 14.48 12.64
C PRO A 291 0.87 14.75 11.19
N ARG A 292 1.86 14.58 10.31
CA ARG A 292 1.64 14.31 8.90
C ARG A 292 2.09 12.88 8.61
N HIS A 293 1.43 12.26 7.65
CA HIS A 293 1.84 10.98 7.11
C HIS A 293 2.64 11.24 5.83
N VAL A 294 3.95 11.20 5.96
CA VAL A 294 4.87 11.38 4.83
C VAL A 294 5.53 10.04 4.54
N GLU A 295 5.55 9.64 3.28
CA GLU A 295 6.10 8.37 2.88
C GLU A 295 7.08 8.51 1.71
N VAL A 296 8.09 7.67 1.67
CA VAL A 296 9.13 7.69 0.64
C VAL A 296 9.06 6.43 -0.21
N GLN A 297 8.92 6.62 -1.51
CA GLN A 297 9.05 5.53 -2.47
C GLN A 297 10.51 5.09 -2.54
N VAL A 298 10.80 3.83 -2.24
CA VAL A 298 12.12 3.24 -2.43
C VAL A 298 12.09 2.18 -3.53
N PHE A 299 13.25 1.95 -4.13
CA PHE A 299 13.43 0.88 -5.10
C PHE A 299 14.81 0.26 -4.93
N GLY A 300 14.86 -1.06 -4.76
CA GLY A 300 16.10 -1.82 -4.62
C GLY A 300 16.32 -2.81 -5.77
N ASP A 301 17.56 -3.10 -6.10
CA ASP A 301 17.91 -4.17 -7.04
C ASP A 301 18.54 -5.39 -6.35
N THR A 302 18.79 -6.43 -7.13
CA THR A 302 19.38 -7.68 -6.62
C THR A 302 20.88 -7.58 -6.33
N LYS A 303 21.51 -6.43 -6.59
CA LYS A 303 22.95 -6.16 -6.32
C LYS A 303 23.14 -5.40 -5.01
N GLY A 304 22.04 -4.95 -4.38
CA GLY A 304 22.06 -4.19 -3.14
C GLY A 304 22.05 -2.67 -3.35
N ASP A 305 21.92 -2.20 -4.60
CA ASP A 305 21.70 -0.79 -4.86
C ASP A 305 20.24 -0.44 -4.54
N VAL A 306 20.06 0.67 -3.85
CA VAL A 306 18.73 1.19 -3.44
C VAL A 306 18.69 2.69 -3.67
N VAL A 307 17.58 3.17 -4.22
CA VAL A 307 17.30 4.60 -4.44
C VAL A 307 15.95 4.98 -3.82
N SER A 308 15.78 6.27 -3.52
CA SER A 308 14.50 6.90 -3.19
C SER A 308 13.97 7.66 -4.40
N LEU A 309 12.65 7.56 -4.63
CA LEU A 309 11.97 8.24 -5.73
C LEU A 309 11.04 9.33 -5.18
N TRP A 310 11.58 10.14 -4.28
CA TRP A 310 10.89 11.22 -3.60
C TRP A 310 9.77 10.75 -2.66
N GLU A 311 9.23 11.71 -1.94
CA GLU A 311 8.20 11.49 -0.94
C GLU A 311 6.80 11.87 -1.43
N ARG A 312 5.80 11.34 -0.75
CA ARG A 312 4.38 11.68 -0.88
C ARG A 312 3.84 12.09 0.49
N ASP A 313 2.91 13.01 0.50
CA ASP A 313 2.06 13.30 1.67
C ASP A 313 0.73 12.57 1.52
N CYS A 314 0.41 11.76 2.52
CA CYS A 314 -0.83 10.98 2.59
C CYS A 314 -1.62 11.30 3.88
N SER A 315 -1.53 12.53 4.37
CA SER A 315 -2.14 12.95 5.64
C SER A 315 -3.65 13.07 5.57
N VAL A 316 -4.22 13.31 4.38
CA VAL A 316 -5.68 13.39 4.21
C VAL A 316 -6.27 11.99 4.17
N GLN A 317 -6.78 11.56 5.32
CA GLN A 317 -7.25 10.20 5.54
C GLN A 317 -8.66 10.18 6.16
N ARG A 318 -9.39 9.11 5.92
CA ARG A 318 -10.64 8.79 6.60
C ARG A 318 -10.51 7.46 7.31
N ARG A 319 -10.48 7.46 8.64
CA ARG A 319 -10.34 6.24 9.47
C ARG A 319 -9.15 5.38 9.03
N HIS A 320 -7.97 6.02 8.89
CA HIS A 320 -6.72 5.42 8.43
C HIS A 320 -6.71 4.94 6.97
N GLN A 321 -7.68 5.33 6.16
CA GLN A 321 -7.65 5.13 4.71
C GLN A 321 -7.20 6.42 4.03
N LYS A 322 -6.13 6.35 3.27
CA LYS A 322 -5.64 7.44 2.42
C LYS A 322 -6.74 7.82 1.41
N ILE A 323 -7.01 9.11 1.24
CA ILE A 323 -8.06 9.63 0.34
C ILE A 323 -7.50 10.60 -0.67
N ILE A 324 -6.60 11.49 -0.24
CA ILE A 324 -5.87 12.39 -1.12
C ILE A 324 -4.40 12.20 -0.83
N GLU A 325 -3.65 11.93 -1.87
CA GLU A 325 -2.22 11.79 -1.86
C GLU A 325 -1.58 12.88 -2.75
N GLU A 326 -0.47 13.47 -2.29
CA GLU A 326 0.23 14.57 -2.96
C GLU A 326 1.72 14.28 -3.06
N ALA A 327 2.32 14.56 -4.20
CA ALA A 327 3.75 14.45 -4.43
C ALA A 327 4.28 15.69 -5.20
N PRO A 328 5.44 16.26 -4.77
CA PRO A 328 6.13 16.01 -3.50
C PRO A 328 5.34 16.54 -2.30
N ALA A 329 5.67 16.11 -1.09
CA ALA A 329 5.04 16.58 0.14
C ALA A 329 5.24 18.10 0.30
N PRO A 330 4.17 18.90 0.55
CA PRO A 330 4.27 20.35 0.61
C PRO A 330 5.01 20.81 1.87
N GLY A 331 5.72 21.93 1.78
CA GLY A 331 6.31 22.64 2.92
C GLY A 331 7.47 21.92 3.63
N LEU A 332 8.06 20.89 3.03
CA LEU A 332 9.31 20.31 3.49
C LEU A 332 10.50 21.09 2.94
N SER A 333 11.51 21.36 3.79
CA SER A 333 12.78 21.90 3.32
C SER A 333 13.56 20.84 2.54
N GLU A 334 14.47 21.29 1.65
CA GLU A 334 15.32 20.38 0.89
C GLU A 334 16.19 19.46 1.76
N ASP A 335 16.62 19.96 2.93
CA ASP A 335 17.42 19.17 3.86
C ASP A 335 16.59 18.07 4.52
N VAL A 336 15.36 18.38 4.95
CA VAL A 336 14.41 17.38 5.50
C VAL A 336 14.04 16.36 4.44
N ARG A 337 13.78 16.79 3.21
CA ARG A 337 13.45 15.90 2.09
C ARG A 337 14.59 14.93 1.78
N ARG A 338 15.83 15.43 1.79
CA ARG A 338 17.03 14.61 1.57
C ARG A 338 17.22 13.61 2.70
N ASP A 339 17.10 14.05 3.96
CA ASP A 339 17.24 13.16 5.13
C ASP A 339 16.16 12.07 5.14
N LEU A 340 14.90 12.41 4.83
CA LEU A 340 13.82 11.42 4.65
C LEU A 340 14.20 10.36 3.59
N GLY A 341 14.70 10.80 2.44
CA GLY A 341 15.15 9.92 1.37
C GLY A 341 16.30 9.01 1.82
N ASP A 342 17.31 9.56 2.48
CA ASP A 342 18.47 8.82 2.97
C ASP A 342 18.09 7.79 4.04
N LYS A 343 17.18 8.15 4.97
CA LYS A 343 16.66 7.23 5.98
C LYS A 343 15.81 6.12 5.37
N ALA A 344 15.01 6.43 4.35
CA ALA A 344 14.24 5.41 3.63
C ALA A 344 15.14 4.43 2.86
N VAL A 345 16.21 4.92 2.23
CA VAL A 345 17.23 4.07 1.58
C VAL A 345 17.94 3.19 2.61
N ALA A 346 18.33 3.76 3.77
CA ALA A 346 18.95 3.00 4.85
C ALA A 346 18.02 1.89 5.37
N ALA A 347 16.73 2.20 5.55
CA ALA A 347 15.70 1.23 5.96
C ALA A 347 15.61 0.06 4.98
N ALA A 348 15.52 0.34 3.69
CA ALA A 348 15.41 -0.69 2.66
C ALA A 348 16.70 -1.55 2.56
N LYS A 349 17.87 -0.93 2.66
CA LYS A 349 19.16 -1.63 2.68
C LYS A 349 19.31 -2.57 3.87
N ALA A 350 18.82 -2.16 5.05
CA ALA A 350 18.91 -2.94 6.28
C ALA A 350 18.24 -4.31 6.19
N VAL A 351 17.26 -4.46 5.30
CA VAL A 351 16.51 -5.73 5.10
C VAL A 351 16.82 -6.39 3.75
N GLY A 352 17.79 -5.90 3.02
CA GLY A 352 18.12 -6.42 1.69
C GLY A 352 16.95 -6.33 0.70
N TYR A 353 16.25 -5.19 0.71
CA TYR A 353 15.03 -5.00 -0.05
C TYR A 353 15.26 -4.99 -1.56
N VAL A 354 14.35 -5.65 -2.30
CA VAL A 354 14.38 -5.70 -3.77
C VAL A 354 12.99 -5.33 -4.31
N GLY A 355 12.96 -4.56 -5.40
CA GLY A 355 11.72 -4.10 -6.02
C GLY A 355 11.20 -2.80 -5.42
N ALA A 356 9.94 -2.49 -5.75
CA ALA A 356 9.24 -1.31 -5.25
C ALA A 356 8.78 -1.50 -3.81
N GLY A 357 9.08 -0.54 -2.94
CA GLY A 357 8.61 -0.50 -1.57
C GLY A 357 8.40 0.93 -1.10
N THR A 358 7.72 1.10 0.01
CA THR A 358 7.45 2.41 0.58
C THR A 358 7.76 2.41 2.06
N VAL A 359 8.57 3.38 2.50
CA VAL A 359 8.87 3.60 3.91
C VAL A 359 7.98 4.74 4.40
N GLU A 360 7.13 4.45 5.36
CA GLU A 360 6.17 5.41 5.92
C GLU A 360 6.73 6.03 7.19
N PHE A 361 6.60 7.35 7.28
CA PHE A 361 7.04 8.15 8.41
C PHE A 361 5.87 8.98 8.98
N ILE A 362 5.84 9.08 10.30
CA ILE A 362 5.09 10.13 10.97
C ILE A 362 5.99 11.36 11.09
N PHE A 363 5.55 12.47 10.52
CA PHE A 363 6.25 13.73 10.53
C PHE A 363 5.57 14.68 11.52
N ASP A 364 6.32 15.20 12.47
CA ASP A 364 5.83 16.16 13.46
C ASP A 364 5.97 17.59 12.90
N ASN A 365 4.85 18.25 12.67
CA ASN A 365 4.83 19.63 12.14
C ASN A 365 5.42 20.66 13.09
N ASP A 366 5.40 20.41 14.40
CA ASP A 366 5.89 21.37 15.40
C ASP A 366 7.40 21.33 15.53
N THR A 367 7.97 20.14 15.56
CA THR A 367 9.41 19.94 15.73
C THR A 367 10.16 19.73 14.42
N GLN A 368 9.45 19.54 13.31
CA GLN A 368 10.00 19.18 12.00
C GLN A 368 10.80 17.87 12.02
N GLN A 369 10.56 17.02 13.03
CA GLN A 369 11.14 15.69 13.13
C GLN A 369 10.25 14.64 12.50
N PHE A 370 10.86 13.56 12.03
CA PHE A 370 10.12 12.44 11.48
C PHE A 370 10.59 11.12 12.09
N TYR A 371 9.69 10.14 12.12
CA TYR A 371 9.93 8.85 12.74
C TYR A 371 9.34 7.74 11.90
N PHE A 372 10.05 6.64 11.79
CA PHE A 372 9.59 5.44 11.11
C PHE A 372 8.28 4.91 11.71
N MET A 373 7.32 4.63 10.84
CA MET A 373 6.06 3.97 11.19
C MET A 373 6.05 2.51 10.77
N GLU A 374 6.17 2.27 9.48
CA GLU A 374 6.17 0.93 8.88
C GLU A 374 6.79 0.98 7.48
N MET A 375 7.06 -0.20 6.92
CA MET A 375 7.44 -0.34 5.53
C MET A 375 6.45 -1.23 4.80
N ASN A 376 5.82 -0.71 3.75
CA ASN A 376 5.00 -1.49 2.86
C ASN A 376 5.87 -2.21 1.83
N THR A 377 5.88 -3.54 1.89
CA THR A 377 6.77 -4.38 1.10
C THR A 377 6.17 -4.74 -0.27
N ARG A 378 5.57 -3.76 -0.94
CA ARG A 378 4.86 -3.88 -2.22
C ARG A 378 4.79 -2.54 -2.95
N LEU A 379 4.35 -2.59 -4.20
CA LEU A 379 3.92 -1.38 -4.91
C LEU A 379 2.70 -0.78 -4.21
N GLN A 380 2.69 0.53 -4.00
CA GLN A 380 1.57 1.25 -3.39
C GLN A 380 0.48 1.58 -4.42
N VAL A 381 -0.75 1.81 -3.94
CA VAL A 381 -1.86 2.27 -4.79
C VAL A 381 -1.50 3.63 -5.37
N GLU A 382 -1.00 4.52 -4.54
CA GLU A 382 -0.61 5.91 -4.81
C GLU A 382 0.72 6.08 -5.59
N HIS A 383 1.25 5.01 -6.20
CA HIS A 383 2.46 5.08 -7.03
C HIS A 383 2.34 6.04 -8.24
N PRO A 384 1.15 6.30 -8.82
CA PRO A 384 1.05 7.15 -10.00
C PRO A 384 1.55 8.57 -9.77
N ILE A 385 1.39 9.16 -8.57
CA ILE A 385 1.89 10.52 -8.33
C ILE A 385 3.42 10.58 -8.27
N THR A 386 4.08 9.53 -7.79
CA THR A 386 5.54 9.39 -7.90
C THR A 386 5.97 9.28 -9.36
N GLU A 387 5.28 8.46 -10.16
CA GLU A 387 5.56 8.32 -11.59
C GLU A 387 5.42 9.65 -12.33
N MET A 388 4.42 10.45 -11.96
CA MET A 388 4.19 11.75 -12.59
C MET A 388 5.33 12.74 -12.33
N ILE A 389 5.84 12.82 -11.09
CA ILE A 389 6.91 13.77 -10.75
C ILE A 389 8.30 13.27 -11.14
N THR A 390 8.49 11.95 -11.29
CA THR A 390 9.78 11.35 -11.65
C THR A 390 9.86 10.98 -13.13
N GLN A 391 8.76 10.96 -13.84
CA GLN A 391 8.67 10.49 -15.23
C GLN A 391 9.17 9.04 -15.40
N GLN A 392 9.04 8.23 -14.34
CA GLN A 392 9.45 6.82 -14.34
C GLN A 392 8.22 5.89 -14.29
N ASP A 393 8.26 4.75 -14.94
CA ASP A 393 7.25 3.70 -14.84
C ASP A 393 7.74 2.65 -13.83
N LEU A 394 7.17 2.62 -12.62
CA LEU A 394 7.60 1.74 -11.56
C LEU A 394 7.32 0.26 -11.84
N VAL A 395 6.31 -0.05 -12.65
CA VAL A 395 6.06 -1.43 -13.10
C VAL A 395 7.14 -1.88 -14.09
N GLN A 396 7.61 -0.98 -14.97
CA GLN A 396 8.76 -1.26 -15.81
C GLN A 396 9.99 -1.57 -14.95
N TRP A 397 10.28 -0.74 -13.94
CA TRP A 397 11.40 -0.98 -13.02
C TRP A 397 11.26 -2.32 -12.30
N GLN A 398 10.05 -2.70 -11.90
CA GLN A 398 9.80 -4.01 -11.27
C GLN A 398 10.15 -5.17 -12.21
N LEU A 399 9.77 -5.08 -13.49
CA LEU A 399 10.09 -6.10 -14.49
C LEU A 399 11.58 -6.17 -14.80
N GLU A 400 12.24 -5.03 -14.93
CA GLU A 400 13.70 -4.93 -15.16
C GLU A 400 14.47 -5.58 -14.02
N VAL A 401 14.22 -5.17 -12.78
CA VAL A 401 14.92 -5.66 -11.59
C VAL A 401 14.64 -7.15 -11.35
N ALA A 402 13.39 -7.60 -11.49
CA ALA A 402 13.05 -9.01 -11.34
C ALA A 402 13.70 -9.91 -12.41
N SER A 403 13.97 -9.35 -13.60
CA SER A 403 14.73 -10.03 -14.65
C SER A 403 16.25 -10.06 -14.36
N GLY A 404 16.69 -9.40 -13.28
CA GLY A 404 18.11 -9.35 -12.84
C GLY A 404 18.91 -8.22 -13.47
N ASN A 405 18.24 -7.20 -14.01
CA ASN A 405 18.87 -5.95 -14.43
C ASN A 405 19.15 -5.05 -13.21
N PRO A 406 20.14 -4.16 -13.27
CA PRO A 406 20.36 -3.14 -12.25
C PRO A 406 19.22 -2.09 -12.27
N LEU A 407 19.21 -1.22 -11.26
CA LEU A 407 18.33 -0.05 -11.25
C LEU A 407 18.53 0.77 -12.55
N PRO A 408 17.42 1.22 -13.19
CA PRO A 408 17.50 2.00 -14.42
C PRO A 408 18.19 3.36 -14.27
N LEU A 409 18.10 3.98 -13.09
CA LEU A 409 18.69 5.28 -12.77
C LEU A 409 19.44 5.22 -11.43
N LYS A 410 20.47 6.05 -11.29
CA LYS A 410 21.12 6.35 -10.00
C LYS A 410 20.34 7.44 -9.26
N GLN A 411 20.59 7.58 -7.95
CA GLN A 411 19.91 8.55 -7.12
C GLN A 411 19.93 9.99 -7.67
N ASN A 412 21.08 10.43 -8.16
CA ASN A 412 21.26 11.78 -8.70
C ASN A 412 20.69 11.98 -10.12
N GLU A 413 20.18 10.94 -10.74
CA GLU A 413 19.58 10.98 -12.08
C GLU A 413 18.04 10.99 -12.01
N ILE A 414 17.45 10.78 -10.81
CA ILE A 414 16.01 10.73 -10.60
C ILE A 414 15.46 12.16 -10.56
N PRO A 415 14.69 12.59 -11.57
CA PRO A 415 14.14 13.93 -11.60
C PRO A 415 13.02 14.13 -10.58
N GLN A 416 12.78 15.39 -10.22
CA GLN A 416 11.58 15.85 -9.56
C GLN A 416 11.00 16.99 -10.38
N ILE A 417 9.85 16.76 -11.01
CA ILE A 417 9.25 17.72 -11.96
C ILE A 417 7.79 17.97 -11.57
N GLY A 418 7.51 19.23 -11.19
CA GLY A 418 6.14 19.65 -10.91
C GLY A 418 5.52 19.05 -9.66
N HIS A 419 4.19 18.97 -9.66
CA HIS A 419 3.35 18.42 -8.58
C HIS A 419 2.30 17.47 -9.14
N ALA A 420 1.92 16.48 -8.35
CA ALA A 420 0.86 15.54 -8.68
C ALA A 420 -0.06 15.29 -7.48
N PHE A 421 -1.34 15.09 -7.76
CA PHE A 421 -2.35 14.71 -6.78
C PHE A 421 -3.06 13.45 -7.25
N GLU A 422 -3.37 12.57 -6.30
CA GLU A 422 -4.27 11.44 -6.49
C GLU A 422 -5.42 11.53 -5.49
N ALA A 423 -6.64 11.24 -5.94
CA ALA A 423 -7.81 11.18 -5.09
C ALA A 423 -8.48 9.82 -5.21
N ARG A 424 -8.73 9.16 -4.09
CA ARG A 424 -9.49 7.91 -4.04
C ARG A 424 -10.97 8.21 -3.96
N TYR A 425 -11.67 7.79 -4.98
CA TYR A 425 -13.10 7.98 -5.10
C TYR A 425 -13.84 6.65 -4.89
N VAL A 426 -14.76 6.62 -3.91
CA VAL A 426 -15.62 5.45 -3.66
C VAL A 426 -17.03 5.79 -4.13
N TYR A 427 -17.50 5.12 -5.18
CA TYR A 427 -18.87 5.20 -5.63
C TYR A 427 -19.72 4.20 -4.84
N LEU A 428 -20.59 4.68 -3.98
CA LEU A 428 -21.62 3.86 -3.34
C LEU A 428 -22.84 3.86 -4.27
N LEU A 429 -23.01 2.79 -5.04
CA LEU A 429 -24.27 2.50 -5.67
C LEU A 429 -25.22 2.04 -4.57
N TYR A 430 -26.15 2.90 -4.17
CA TYR A 430 -27.34 2.45 -3.43
C TYR A 430 -28.19 1.68 -4.46
N ALA A 431 -28.21 0.34 -4.31
CA ALA A 431 -29.16 -0.51 -4.99
C ALA A 431 -30.47 -0.56 -4.20
#